data_c1979af82c3a3c0ee7a6af2be5f019af
#
_entry.id   c1979af82c3a3c0ee7a6af2be5f019af
#
_cell.length_a   1.000
_cell.length_b   1.000
_cell.length_c   1.000
_cell.angle_alpha   90.00
_cell.angle_beta   90.00
_cell.angle_gamma   90.00
#
_symmetry.space_group_name_H-M   'P 1'
#
loop_
_entity.id
_entity.type
_entity.pdbx_description
1 polymer ?
#
loop_
_entity_poly.entity_id
_entity_poly.type
_entity_poly.pdbx_seq_one_letter_code
_entity_poly.pdbx_strand_id
1 'polypeptide(L)'
;MVSPEQELLAFLTLNRLCIEGRRKTVVLLSEGKDAREIVERMKSEDLLKELPVSGNAVPFNAEKEIELCAQKGIDFLLYSGKDYPAILKEASDPPLLLYKKGTLLENDRNAIAIVGTRHPSFYGRTQARRFAQELAARGLTIVSGLARGIDQAAHEGALHVSYGRTIAVMGCVLM
;
A
#
# COMPACT_ATOMS: atom_id res chain seq x y z
N MET A 1 20.62 6.74 17.66
CA MET A 1 19.25 6.28 17.32
C MET A 1 18.71 7.20 16.23
N VAL A 2 18.16 6.63 15.18
CA VAL A 2 17.57 7.38 14.07
C VAL A 2 16.24 7.96 14.52
N SER A 3 15.94 9.21 14.16
CA SER A 3 14.59 9.73 14.41
C SER A 3 13.60 9.06 13.46
N PRO A 4 12.37 8.74 13.91
CA PRO A 4 11.33 8.15 13.05
C PRO A 4 11.06 8.98 11.79
N GLU A 5 11.23 10.28 11.87
CA GLU A 5 11.04 11.20 10.76
C GLU A 5 12.11 11.05 9.68
N GLN A 6 13.37 10.87 10.09
CA GLN A 6 14.48 10.64 9.14
C GLN A 6 14.34 9.29 8.41
N GLU A 7 13.86 8.27 9.11
CA GLU A 7 13.57 6.98 8.49
C GLU A 7 12.44 7.11 7.47
N LEU A 8 11.34 7.80 7.82
CA LEU A 8 10.23 8.04 6.91
C LEU A 8 10.66 8.81 5.66
N LEU A 9 11.47 9.86 5.80
CA LEU A 9 12.03 10.62 4.67
C LEU A 9 12.85 9.73 3.73
N ALA A 10 13.66 8.82 4.28
CA ALA A 10 14.42 7.86 3.48
C ALA A 10 13.51 6.92 2.71
N PHE A 11 12.48 6.35 3.36
CA PHE A 11 11.52 5.46 2.71
C PHE A 11 10.70 6.15 1.61
N LEU A 12 10.26 7.38 1.81
CA LEU A 12 9.60 8.18 0.78
C LEU A 12 10.51 8.42 -0.42
N THR A 13 11.78 8.74 -0.16
CA THR A 13 12.79 8.91 -1.20
C THR A 13 13.02 7.62 -1.97
N LEU A 14 13.21 6.49 -1.29
CA LEU A 14 13.39 5.18 -1.90
C LEU A 14 12.16 4.77 -2.72
N ASN A 15 10.95 4.97 -2.20
CA ASN A 15 9.72 4.63 -2.90
C ASN A 15 9.58 5.42 -4.20
N ARG A 16 10.08 6.64 -4.25
CA ARG A 16 10.08 7.48 -5.46
C ARG A 16 11.14 7.07 -6.46
N LEU A 17 12.33 6.72 -5.98
CA LEU A 17 13.49 6.43 -6.83
C LEU A 17 13.49 4.99 -7.34
N CYS A 18 12.93 4.04 -6.59
CA CYS A 18 13.08 2.61 -6.83
C CYS A 18 11.94 1.97 -7.62
N ILE A 19 11.36 2.66 -8.62
CA ILE A 19 10.29 2.06 -9.44
C ILE A 19 10.81 0.78 -10.14
N GLU A 20 12.05 0.79 -10.64
CA GLU A 20 12.67 -0.37 -11.33
C GLU A 20 13.66 -1.17 -10.47
N GLY A 21 14.12 -0.59 -9.35
CA GLY A 21 15.14 -1.20 -8.46
C GLY A 21 14.60 -1.72 -7.12
N ARG A 22 13.29 -1.78 -6.94
CA ARG A 22 12.65 -2.09 -5.65
C ARG A 22 13.11 -3.40 -5.03
N ARG A 23 13.24 -4.46 -5.83
CA ARG A 23 13.71 -5.78 -5.35
C ARG A 23 15.09 -5.72 -4.68
N LYS A 24 16.04 -5.00 -5.28
CA LYS A 24 17.39 -4.83 -4.70
C LYS A 24 17.32 -4.08 -3.37
N THR A 25 16.49 -3.03 -3.30
CA THR A 25 16.26 -2.26 -2.09
C THR A 25 15.63 -3.12 -0.99
N VAL A 26 14.64 -3.95 -1.33
CA VAL A 26 14.00 -4.89 -0.39
C VAL A 26 15.02 -5.89 0.16
N VAL A 27 15.90 -6.44 -0.68
CA VAL A 27 16.96 -7.37 -0.24
C VAL A 27 17.88 -6.66 0.77
N LEU A 28 18.37 -5.45 0.47
CA LEU A 28 19.24 -4.70 1.38
C LEU A 28 18.55 -4.39 2.71
N LEU A 29 17.28 -4.02 2.69
CA LEU A 29 16.48 -3.79 3.90
C LEU A 29 16.28 -5.07 4.71
N SER A 30 16.04 -6.21 4.04
CA SER A 30 15.90 -7.51 4.71
C SER A 30 17.21 -8.01 5.34
N GLU A 31 18.36 -7.59 4.81
CA GLU A 31 19.69 -7.81 5.38
C GLU A 31 20.02 -6.85 6.54
N GLY A 32 19.08 -6.00 6.94
CA GLY A 32 19.23 -5.06 8.05
C GLY A 32 19.97 -3.77 7.70
N LYS A 33 20.11 -3.43 6.42
CA LYS A 33 20.66 -2.14 6.01
C LYS A 33 19.69 -1.00 6.32
N ASP A 34 20.23 0.13 6.76
CA ASP A 34 19.45 1.34 7.02
C ASP A 34 18.99 1.98 5.70
N ALA A 35 17.72 2.38 5.64
CA ALA A 35 17.14 3.00 4.44
C ALA A 35 17.90 4.27 4.00
N ARG A 36 18.48 5.02 4.94
CA ARG A 36 19.27 6.22 4.66
C ARG A 36 20.61 5.87 4.03
N GLU A 37 21.29 4.83 4.54
CA GLU A 37 22.53 4.35 3.93
C GLU A 37 22.30 3.95 2.48
N ILE A 38 21.17 3.31 2.19
CA ILE A 38 20.78 2.96 0.83
C ILE A 38 20.57 4.21 -0.03
N VAL A 39 19.86 5.23 0.50
CA VAL A 39 19.67 6.52 -0.21
C VAL A 39 20.99 7.21 -0.49
N GLU A 40 21.88 7.32 0.51
CA GLU A 40 23.19 7.98 0.34
C GLU A 40 24.06 7.25 -0.67
N ARG A 41 24.07 5.92 -0.63
CA ARG A 41 24.79 5.12 -1.60
C ARG A 41 24.24 5.30 -3.02
N MET A 42 22.91 5.34 -3.18
CA MET A 42 22.29 5.62 -4.49
C MET A 42 22.64 7.01 -5.02
N LYS A 43 22.78 8.01 -4.16
CA LYS A 43 23.22 9.35 -4.53
C LYS A 43 24.70 9.38 -4.95
N SER A 44 25.59 8.67 -4.20
CA SER A 44 27.04 8.67 -4.44
C SER A 44 27.42 7.91 -5.71
N GLU A 45 26.71 6.87 -6.08
CA GLU A 45 26.98 6.03 -7.26
C GLU A 45 26.42 6.63 -8.57
N ASP A 46 25.92 7.89 -8.55
CA ASP A 46 25.33 8.58 -9.70
C ASP A 46 24.14 7.82 -10.36
N LEU A 47 23.67 6.75 -9.70
CA LEU A 47 22.55 5.93 -10.16
C LEU A 47 21.26 6.74 -10.35
N LEU A 48 21.16 7.90 -9.70
CA LEU A 48 20.03 8.83 -9.85
C LEU A 48 19.97 9.47 -11.24
N LYS A 49 21.07 9.53 -11.97
CA LYS A 49 21.11 10.08 -13.34
C LYS A 49 20.63 9.09 -14.39
N GLU A 50 20.74 7.77 -14.08
CA GLU A 50 20.39 6.68 -14.99
C GLU A 50 18.96 6.15 -14.76
N LEU A 51 18.33 6.53 -13.65
CA LEU A 51 16.92 6.13 -13.43
C LEU A 51 16.04 6.94 -14.39
N PRO A 52 15.18 6.28 -15.18
CA PRO A 52 14.21 6.97 -16.00
C PRO A 52 13.27 7.74 -15.06
N VAL A 53 13.55 9.02 -14.88
CA VAL A 53 12.60 9.95 -14.28
C VAL A 53 11.47 10.03 -15.29
N SER A 54 10.40 9.30 -15.05
CA SER A 54 9.20 9.33 -15.87
C SER A 54 8.83 10.78 -16.11
N GLY A 55 8.81 11.20 -17.40
CA GLY A 55 8.63 12.57 -17.81
C GLY A 55 7.47 13.26 -17.08
N ASN A 56 7.66 14.51 -16.67
CA ASN A 56 6.84 15.36 -15.82
C ASN A 56 7.02 15.11 -14.31
N ALA A 57 8.24 14.94 -13.83
CA ALA A 57 8.54 14.91 -12.42
C ALA A 57 8.19 16.28 -11.79
N VAL A 58 7.02 16.37 -11.20
CA VAL A 58 6.73 17.43 -10.22
C VAL A 58 7.83 17.34 -9.16
N PRO A 59 8.48 18.46 -8.79
CA PRO A 59 9.51 18.45 -7.77
C PRO A 59 8.99 17.75 -6.52
N PHE A 60 9.59 16.61 -6.17
CA PHE A 60 9.18 15.84 -5.01
C PHE A 60 9.77 16.49 -3.76
N ASN A 61 8.89 16.86 -2.83
CA ASN A 61 9.25 17.33 -1.50
C ASN A 61 8.62 16.40 -0.47
N ALA A 62 9.44 15.53 0.13
CA ALA A 62 8.98 14.53 1.08
C ALA A 62 8.38 15.16 2.35
N GLU A 63 8.94 16.26 2.82
CA GLU A 63 8.46 16.97 4.01
C GLU A 63 7.03 17.51 3.78
N LYS A 64 6.82 18.13 2.64
CA LYS A 64 5.48 18.62 2.25
C LYS A 64 4.47 17.47 2.09
N GLU A 65 4.92 16.31 1.61
CA GLU A 65 4.07 15.13 1.48
C GLU A 65 3.68 14.59 2.86
N ILE A 66 4.61 14.53 3.79
CA ILE A 66 4.36 14.14 5.20
C ILE A 66 3.34 15.09 5.83
N GLU A 67 3.55 16.39 5.67
CA GLU A 67 2.63 17.41 6.21
C GLU A 67 1.21 17.27 5.64
N LEU A 68 1.09 17.10 4.33
CA LEU A 68 -0.19 16.91 3.66
C LEU A 68 -0.89 15.63 4.10
N CYS A 69 -0.16 14.53 4.25
CA CYS A 69 -0.70 13.27 4.76
C CYS A 69 -1.20 13.41 6.20
N ALA A 70 -0.44 14.09 7.06
CA ALA A 70 -0.85 14.36 8.44
C ALA A 70 -2.15 15.18 8.51
N GLN A 71 -2.28 16.24 7.69
CA GLN A 71 -3.49 17.05 7.60
C GLN A 71 -4.72 16.24 7.16
N LYS A 72 -4.53 15.18 6.37
CA LYS A 72 -5.59 14.31 5.85
C LYS A 72 -5.83 13.05 6.68
N GLY A 73 -5.12 12.88 7.79
CA GLY A 73 -5.19 11.69 8.64
C GLY A 73 -4.72 10.43 7.91
N ILE A 74 -3.67 10.56 7.11
CA ILE A 74 -3.01 9.47 6.40
C ILE A 74 -1.71 9.15 7.13
N ASP A 75 -1.55 7.92 7.57
CA ASP A 75 -0.35 7.36 8.18
C ASP A 75 0.51 6.63 7.14
N PHE A 76 1.73 6.29 7.52
CA PHE A 76 2.65 5.51 6.71
C PHE A 76 2.96 4.17 7.38
N LEU A 77 2.96 3.10 6.59
CA LEU A 77 3.45 1.79 7.00
C LEU A 77 4.74 1.52 6.24
N LEU A 78 5.85 1.49 6.96
CA LEU A 78 7.18 1.25 6.38
C LEU A 78 7.46 -0.25 6.36
N TYR A 79 8.15 -0.74 5.33
CA TYR A 79 8.56 -2.15 5.20
C TYR A 79 9.33 -2.66 6.43
N SER A 80 10.17 -1.81 7.05
CA SER A 80 10.89 -2.09 8.30
C SER A 80 9.99 -2.12 9.53
N GLY A 81 8.82 -1.49 9.46
CA GLY A 81 7.93 -1.27 10.60
C GLY A 81 7.22 -2.53 11.08
N LYS A 82 6.86 -2.53 12.37
CA LYS A 82 6.13 -3.64 13.01
C LYS A 82 4.70 -3.77 12.51
N ASP A 83 4.08 -2.65 12.13
CA ASP A 83 2.69 -2.57 11.67
C ASP A 83 2.54 -2.88 10.18
N TYR A 84 3.65 -3.12 9.48
CA TYR A 84 3.61 -3.52 8.08
C TYR A 84 3.03 -4.93 7.94
N PRO A 85 2.02 -5.16 7.06
CA PRO A 85 1.38 -6.46 6.94
C PRO A 85 2.37 -7.56 6.55
N ALA A 86 2.55 -8.55 7.43
CA ALA A 86 3.56 -9.60 7.26
C ALA A 86 3.41 -10.36 5.94
N ILE A 87 2.16 -10.63 5.53
CA ILE A 87 1.87 -11.33 4.27
C ILE A 87 2.36 -10.56 3.02
N LEU A 88 2.44 -9.22 3.08
CA LEU A 88 2.96 -8.42 1.98
C LEU A 88 4.49 -8.53 1.86
N LYS A 89 5.20 -8.87 2.95
CA LYS A 89 6.65 -9.10 2.90
C LYS A 89 7.00 -10.35 2.11
N GLU A 90 6.06 -11.30 1.99
CA GLU A 90 6.24 -12.55 1.23
C GLU A 90 6.01 -12.36 -0.28
N ALA A 91 5.49 -11.20 -0.69
CA ALA A 91 5.32 -10.90 -2.11
C ALA A 91 6.68 -10.82 -2.82
N SER A 92 6.73 -11.19 -4.09
CA SER A 92 7.95 -11.13 -4.90
C SER A 92 8.50 -9.70 -5.09
N ASP A 93 7.65 -8.69 -4.95
CA ASP A 93 7.99 -7.27 -5.07
C ASP A 93 7.15 -6.45 -4.07
N PRO A 94 7.44 -6.54 -2.74
CA PRO A 94 6.64 -5.86 -1.74
C PRO A 94 6.83 -4.34 -1.81
N PRO A 95 5.77 -3.55 -1.60
CA PRO A 95 5.90 -2.09 -1.51
C PRO A 95 6.81 -1.70 -0.34
N LEU A 96 7.71 -0.74 -0.56
CA LEU A 96 8.59 -0.23 0.51
C LEU A 96 7.82 0.58 1.55
N LEU A 97 6.72 1.19 1.14
CA LEU A 97 5.90 2.08 1.94
C LEU A 97 4.45 2.00 1.46
N LEU A 98 3.53 2.01 2.41
CA LEU A 98 2.09 2.10 2.16
C LEU A 98 1.53 3.35 2.84
N TYR A 99 0.65 4.05 2.15
CA TYR A 99 -0.18 5.10 2.72
C TYR A 99 -1.43 4.46 3.33
N LYS A 100 -1.68 4.70 4.59
CA LYS A 100 -2.79 4.11 5.33
C LYS A 100 -3.75 5.18 5.81
N LYS A 101 -5.02 5.02 5.53
CA LYS A 101 -6.09 5.79 6.15
C LYS A 101 -7.05 4.86 6.89
N GLY A 102 -7.25 5.12 8.16
CA GLY A 102 -8.04 4.26 9.04
C GLY A 102 -7.18 3.28 9.83
N THR A 103 -7.80 2.28 10.43
CA THR A 103 -7.16 1.37 11.38
C THR A 103 -7.12 -0.05 10.84
N LEU A 104 -5.94 -0.67 10.83
CA LEU A 104 -5.79 -2.10 10.64
C LEU A 104 -5.98 -2.80 11.98
N LEU A 105 -6.73 -3.90 11.98
CA LEU A 105 -6.98 -4.74 13.13
C LEU A 105 -6.24 -6.06 12.99
N GLU A 106 -5.97 -6.72 14.10
CA GLU A 106 -5.32 -8.05 14.07
C GLU A 106 -6.12 -9.08 13.27
N ASN A 107 -7.46 -9.00 13.33
CA ASN A 107 -8.35 -9.89 12.58
C ASN A 107 -8.28 -9.67 11.06
N ASP A 108 -7.70 -8.56 10.57
CA ASP A 108 -7.49 -8.34 9.13
C ASP A 108 -6.47 -9.30 8.51
N ARG A 109 -5.76 -10.09 9.32
CA ARG A 109 -4.94 -11.22 8.84
C ARG A 109 -5.80 -12.28 8.14
N ASN A 110 -7.07 -12.41 8.56
CA ASN A 110 -8.05 -13.29 7.95
C ASN A 110 -8.80 -12.55 6.84
N ALA A 111 -8.07 -12.16 5.80
CA ALA A 111 -8.62 -11.42 4.68
C ALA A 111 -8.71 -12.25 3.41
N ILE A 112 -9.67 -11.91 2.57
CA ILE A 112 -9.81 -12.48 1.22
C ILE A 112 -10.00 -11.36 0.20
N ALA A 113 -9.27 -11.46 -0.92
CA ALA A 113 -9.39 -10.49 -2.01
C ALA A 113 -10.53 -10.90 -2.96
N ILE A 114 -11.41 -9.96 -3.28
CA ILE A 114 -12.43 -10.10 -4.33
C ILE A 114 -12.21 -8.98 -5.32
N VAL A 115 -11.72 -9.33 -6.51
CA VAL A 115 -11.37 -8.38 -7.58
C VAL A 115 -11.93 -8.83 -8.91
N GLY A 116 -12.14 -7.90 -9.83
CA GLY A 116 -12.63 -8.26 -11.15
C GLY A 116 -12.84 -7.08 -12.10
N THR A 117 -13.60 -7.34 -13.15
CA THR A 117 -13.86 -6.37 -14.21
C THR A 117 -14.59 -5.12 -13.74
N ARG A 118 -14.27 -3.98 -14.34
CA ARG A 118 -14.99 -2.71 -14.15
C ARG A 118 -16.38 -2.69 -14.81
N HIS A 119 -16.62 -3.63 -15.73
CA HIS A 119 -17.89 -3.79 -16.47
C HIS A 119 -18.43 -5.22 -16.30
N PRO A 120 -18.89 -5.60 -15.09
CA PRO A 120 -19.44 -6.92 -14.84
C PRO A 120 -20.83 -7.08 -15.42
N SER A 121 -21.20 -8.33 -15.75
CA SER A 121 -22.60 -8.68 -15.95
C SER A 121 -23.41 -8.49 -14.66
N PHE A 122 -24.72 -8.44 -14.78
CA PHE A 122 -25.61 -8.42 -13.61
C PHE A 122 -25.35 -9.60 -12.68
N TYR A 123 -25.20 -10.79 -13.24
CA TYR A 123 -24.86 -11.99 -12.50
C TYR A 123 -23.53 -11.86 -11.74
N GLY A 124 -22.45 -11.41 -12.41
CA GLY A 124 -21.13 -11.25 -11.79
C GLY A 124 -21.17 -10.27 -10.62
N ARG A 125 -21.85 -9.13 -10.77
CA ARG A 125 -22.03 -8.13 -9.70
C ARG A 125 -22.79 -8.72 -8.50
N THR A 126 -23.87 -9.44 -8.77
CA THR A 126 -24.72 -10.07 -7.74
C THR A 126 -23.92 -11.11 -6.97
N GLN A 127 -23.15 -11.96 -7.66
CA GLN A 127 -22.33 -12.99 -7.02
C GLN A 127 -21.21 -12.38 -6.18
N ALA A 128 -20.51 -11.36 -6.70
CA ALA A 128 -19.43 -10.69 -5.95
C ALA A 128 -19.97 -10.09 -4.62
N ARG A 129 -21.11 -9.40 -4.68
CA ARG A 129 -21.78 -8.87 -3.48
C ARG A 129 -22.17 -9.97 -2.50
N ARG A 130 -22.78 -11.03 -3.00
CA ARG A 130 -23.21 -12.16 -2.17
C ARG A 130 -22.04 -12.86 -1.49
N PHE A 131 -20.97 -13.20 -2.22
CA PHE A 131 -19.76 -13.80 -1.65
C PHE A 131 -19.14 -12.90 -0.59
N ALA A 132 -18.98 -11.61 -0.88
CA ALA A 132 -18.43 -10.66 0.07
C ALA A 132 -19.25 -10.60 1.36
N GLN A 133 -20.59 -10.56 1.24
CA GLN A 133 -21.50 -10.57 2.39
C GLN A 133 -21.38 -11.86 3.21
N GLU A 134 -21.43 -13.02 2.55
CA GLU A 134 -21.34 -14.31 3.23
C GLU A 134 -20.00 -14.53 3.93
N LEU A 135 -18.90 -14.08 3.32
CA LEU A 135 -17.55 -14.17 3.89
C LEU A 135 -17.36 -13.19 5.05
N ALA A 136 -17.82 -11.95 4.88
CA ALA A 136 -17.81 -10.95 5.95
C ALA A 136 -18.63 -11.39 7.16
N ALA A 137 -19.79 -12.04 6.94
CA ALA A 137 -20.62 -12.59 8.00
C ALA A 137 -19.92 -13.73 8.78
N ARG A 138 -18.88 -14.36 8.21
CA ARG A 138 -18.01 -15.34 8.88
C ARG A 138 -16.78 -14.72 9.51
N GLY A 139 -16.69 -13.39 9.55
CA GLY A 139 -15.59 -12.66 10.18
C GLY A 139 -14.35 -12.47 9.30
N LEU A 140 -14.42 -12.75 7.98
CA LEU A 140 -13.32 -12.45 7.09
C LEU A 140 -13.36 -10.97 6.67
N THR A 141 -12.19 -10.36 6.56
CA THR A 141 -12.04 -9.01 6.00
C THR A 141 -11.99 -9.10 4.48
N ILE A 142 -12.84 -8.34 3.80
CA ILE A 142 -12.87 -8.28 2.34
C ILE A 142 -11.89 -7.23 1.85
N VAL A 143 -10.94 -7.62 1.00
CA VAL A 143 -9.97 -6.72 0.38
C VAL A 143 -10.33 -6.53 -1.08
N SER A 144 -10.36 -5.29 -1.57
CA SER A 144 -10.59 -4.98 -2.98
C SER A 144 -9.96 -3.64 -3.38
N GLY A 145 -9.97 -3.32 -4.69
CA GLY A 145 -9.26 -2.17 -5.26
C GLY A 145 -10.05 -0.88 -5.32
N LEU A 146 -11.28 -0.82 -4.76
CA LEU A 146 -12.19 0.33 -4.81
C LEU A 146 -12.55 0.80 -6.23
N ALA A 147 -12.36 -0.03 -7.24
CA ALA A 147 -12.75 0.26 -8.60
C ALA A 147 -14.28 0.06 -8.81
N ARG A 148 -14.79 0.62 -9.90
CA ARG A 148 -16.18 0.32 -10.33
C ARG A 148 -16.31 -1.18 -10.62
N GLY A 149 -17.52 -1.72 -10.52
CA GLY A 149 -17.84 -3.07 -10.95
C GLY A 149 -17.73 -4.12 -9.84
N ILE A 150 -16.88 -5.12 -10.01
CA ILE A 150 -16.75 -6.22 -9.03
C ILE A 150 -16.21 -5.72 -7.70
N ASP A 151 -15.21 -4.85 -7.70
CA ASP A 151 -14.60 -4.31 -6.49
C ASP A 151 -15.62 -3.54 -5.66
N GLN A 152 -16.39 -2.66 -6.31
CA GLN A 152 -17.49 -1.94 -5.67
C GLN A 152 -18.51 -2.90 -5.05
N ALA A 153 -18.93 -3.92 -5.80
CA ALA A 153 -19.89 -4.90 -5.32
C ALA A 153 -19.37 -5.69 -4.12
N ALA A 154 -18.07 -6.00 -4.09
CA ALA A 154 -17.42 -6.66 -2.97
C ALA A 154 -17.44 -5.79 -1.70
N HIS A 155 -17.06 -4.51 -1.82
CA HIS A 155 -17.13 -3.57 -0.69
C HIS A 155 -18.56 -3.40 -0.18
N GLU A 156 -19.53 -3.18 -1.08
CA GLU A 156 -20.93 -3.09 -0.73
C GLU A 156 -21.45 -4.34 -0.01
N GLY A 157 -21.06 -5.53 -0.48
CA GLY A 157 -21.43 -6.80 0.15
C GLY A 157 -20.90 -6.92 1.58
N ALA A 158 -19.64 -6.59 1.82
CA ALA A 158 -19.05 -6.60 3.14
C ALA A 158 -19.74 -5.61 4.10
N LEU A 159 -20.04 -4.41 3.62
CA LEU A 159 -20.69 -3.35 4.42
C LEU A 159 -22.18 -3.62 4.72
N HIS A 160 -22.82 -4.59 4.04
CA HIS A 160 -24.16 -5.05 4.39
C HIS A 160 -24.21 -5.83 5.71
N VAL A 161 -23.08 -6.31 6.19
CA VAL A 161 -22.96 -6.97 7.49
C VAL A 161 -22.62 -5.91 8.53
N SER A 162 -23.38 -5.80 9.63
CA SER A 162 -23.24 -4.74 10.63
C SER A 162 -21.85 -4.68 11.27
N TYR A 163 -21.15 -5.81 11.36
CA TYR A 163 -19.75 -5.97 11.83
C TYR A 163 -18.79 -6.32 10.69
N GLY A 164 -19.27 -6.27 9.45
CA GLY A 164 -18.50 -6.59 8.25
C GLY A 164 -17.37 -5.59 8.05
N ARG A 165 -16.24 -6.11 7.61
CA ARG A 165 -15.01 -5.35 7.47
C ARG A 165 -14.48 -5.42 6.05
N THR A 166 -14.01 -4.27 5.53
CA THR A 166 -13.41 -4.22 4.20
C THR A 166 -12.26 -3.23 4.13
N ILE A 167 -11.26 -3.55 3.34
CA ILE A 167 -10.05 -2.75 3.12
C ILE A 167 -9.93 -2.46 1.62
N ALA A 168 -9.77 -1.19 1.28
CA ALA A 168 -9.49 -0.76 -0.08
C ALA A 168 -7.97 -0.64 -0.29
N VAL A 169 -7.44 -1.31 -1.33
CA VAL A 169 -6.03 -1.21 -1.74
C VAL A 169 -5.97 -0.55 -3.11
N MET A 170 -5.52 0.70 -3.13
CA MET A 170 -5.51 1.52 -4.33
C MET A 170 -4.09 1.71 -4.86
N GLY A 171 -3.91 1.64 -6.18
CA GLY A 171 -2.65 1.97 -6.86
C GLY A 171 -2.50 3.46 -7.20
N CYS A 172 -3.34 4.32 -6.63
CA CYS A 172 -3.35 5.77 -6.85
C CYS A 172 -3.36 6.54 -5.53
N VAL A 173 -3.18 7.84 -5.62
CA VAL A 173 -3.09 8.75 -4.47
C VAL A 173 -4.41 8.80 -3.68
N LEU A 174 -4.32 8.78 -2.35
CA LEU A 174 -5.45 8.95 -1.40
C LEU A 174 -5.89 10.43 -1.26
N MET A 175 -5.37 11.31 -2.11
CA MET A 175 -5.58 12.76 -2.03
C MET A 175 -6.78 13.22 -2.84
#